data_4c0d5b5c27befd72f562023d6fc6d775
#
_entry.id   4c0d5b5c27befd72f562023d6fc6d775
#
_cell.length_a   1.000
_cell.length_b   1.000
_cell.length_c   1.000
_cell.angle_alpha   90.00
_cell.angle_beta   90.00
_cell.angle_gamma   90.00
#
_symmetry.space_group_name_H-M   'P 1'
#
loop_
_entity.id
_entity.type
_entity.pdbx_description
1 polymer ?
#
loop_
_entity_poly.entity_id
_entity_poly.type
_entity_poly.pdbx_seq_one_letter_code
_entity_poly.pdbx_strand_id
1 'polypeptide(L)'
;GSGLVGSEMCIRDSVNCPYQGAGPAGSFLALHKAAARQIFRDAGLNIPDGVFLPRHPGPNWKPDLQYPMFVKSNTGGSSLHLSRVTNEEELYTALNSLFSMGEEAIVETAVVGREVTCGVLGEEALAPILVVSKGNYFDYHNKYAPDGAQEICPAPIAPEETAKVQDAALRAHHALGLKGYSRADFILQDDGTLYILEVNTTPGMTSTSLVPREAAVKGMSFADLVERLLELALER
;
A
#
# COMPACT_ATOMS: atom_id res chain seq x y z
N GLY A 1 -10.29 4.70 12.71
CA GLY A 1 -10.92 4.99 11.81
C GLY A 1 -11.21 4.69 10.35
N SER A 2 -10.78 3.55 9.78
CA SER A 2 -11.09 3.23 8.36
C SER A 2 -12.58 3.01 8.08
N GLY A 3 -13.37 2.57 9.06
CA GLY A 3 -14.81 2.35 8.90
C GLY A 3 -15.66 3.61 8.71
N LEU A 4 -15.23 4.73 9.29
CA LEU A 4 -15.92 6.02 9.14
C LEU A 4 -15.76 6.62 7.74
N VAL A 5 -14.58 6.46 7.13
CA VAL A 5 -14.29 6.98 5.78
C VAL A 5 -15.18 6.32 4.73
N GLY A 6 -15.38 5.00 4.79
CA GLY A 6 -16.27 4.28 3.86
C GLY A 6 -17.73 4.71 3.98
N SER A 7 -18.25 4.86 5.19
CA SER A 7 -19.62 5.29 5.44
C SER A 7 -19.87 6.73 4.96
N GLU A 8 -18.92 7.62 5.19
CA GLU A 8 -18.99 9.04 4.78
C GLU A 8 -18.99 9.18 3.26
N MET A 9 -18.16 8.44 2.54
CA MET A 9 -18.15 8.40 1.08
C MET A 9 -19.48 7.86 0.51
N CYS A 10 -20.05 6.81 1.10
CA CYS A 10 -21.38 6.29 0.70
C CYS A 10 -22.49 7.33 0.89
N ILE A 11 -22.45 8.11 1.97
CA ILE A 11 -23.41 9.20 2.20
C ILE A 11 -23.25 10.27 1.12
N ARG A 12 -22.03 10.69 0.82
CA ARG A 12 -21.76 11.72 -0.20
C ARG A 12 -22.20 11.25 -1.59
N ASP A 13 -21.91 9.99 -1.95
CA ASP A 13 -22.39 9.41 -3.21
C ASP A 13 -23.93 9.40 -3.29
N SER A 14 -24.62 9.08 -2.19
CA SER A 14 -26.09 9.02 -2.17
C SER A 14 -26.77 10.38 -2.39
N VAL A 15 -26.09 11.47 -2.09
CA VAL A 15 -26.57 12.85 -2.28
C VAL A 15 -25.85 13.60 -3.41
N ASN A 16 -25.09 12.89 -4.21
CA ASN A 16 -24.31 13.45 -5.33
C ASN A 16 -23.36 14.58 -4.90
N CYS A 17 -22.79 14.49 -3.70
CA CYS A 17 -21.84 15.48 -3.19
C CYS A 17 -20.42 15.14 -3.64
N PRO A 18 -19.77 15.98 -4.46
CA PRO A 18 -18.37 15.73 -4.85
C PRO A 18 -17.44 15.65 -3.64
N TYR A 19 -16.46 14.76 -3.73
CA TYR A 19 -15.37 14.63 -2.73
C TYR A 19 -14.09 14.15 -3.42
N GLN A 20 -12.96 14.51 -2.85
CA GLN A 20 -11.67 14.05 -3.35
C GLN A 20 -11.38 12.59 -2.92
N GLY A 21 -10.60 11.86 -3.73
CA GLY A 21 -10.13 10.52 -3.43
C GLY A 21 -10.97 9.39 -4.04
N ALA A 22 -10.69 8.17 -3.66
CA ALA A 22 -11.34 6.98 -4.21
C ALA A 22 -12.79 6.84 -3.73
N GLY A 23 -13.64 6.21 -4.55
CA GLY A 23 -14.98 5.83 -4.15
C GLY A 23 -15.01 4.66 -3.16
N PRO A 24 -16.20 4.35 -2.56
CA PRO A 24 -16.33 3.29 -1.56
C PRO A 24 -15.86 1.93 -2.04
N ALA A 25 -16.20 1.55 -3.27
CA ALA A 25 -15.83 0.26 -3.85
C ALA A 25 -14.30 0.11 -3.99
N GLY A 26 -13.63 1.09 -4.62
CA GLY A 26 -12.18 1.08 -4.77
C GLY A 26 -11.45 1.13 -3.42
N SER A 27 -11.97 1.92 -2.46
CA SER A 27 -11.41 1.98 -1.10
C SER A 27 -11.54 0.64 -0.37
N PHE A 28 -12.68 -0.05 -0.49
CA PHE A 28 -12.86 -1.37 0.08
C PHE A 28 -11.90 -2.40 -0.54
N LEU A 29 -11.80 -2.41 -1.89
CA LEU A 29 -10.91 -3.34 -2.60
C LEU A 29 -9.44 -3.11 -2.24
N ALA A 30 -9.01 -1.86 -2.12
CA ALA A 30 -7.64 -1.53 -1.71
C ALA A 30 -7.34 -1.94 -0.26
N LEU A 31 -8.32 -1.77 0.65
CA LEU A 31 -8.19 -2.14 2.05
C LEU A 31 -8.13 -3.66 2.23
N HIS A 32 -8.92 -4.42 1.46
CA HIS A 32 -9.02 -5.87 1.53
C HIS A 32 -7.87 -6.53 0.76
N LYS A 33 -6.73 -6.74 1.42
CA LYS A 33 -5.47 -7.17 0.79
C LYS A 33 -5.61 -8.42 -0.08
N ALA A 34 -6.39 -9.42 0.33
CA ALA A 34 -6.60 -10.63 -0.46
C ALA A 34 -7.29 -10.33 -1.81
N ALA A 35 -8.29 -9.43 -1.82
CA ALA A 35 -8.94 -8.99 -3.05
C ALA A 35 -7.99 -8.13 -3.91
N ALA A 36 -7.32 -7.16 -3.31
CA ALA A 36 -6.34 -6.32 -4.00
C ALA A 36 -5.24 -7.14 -4.68
N ARG A 37 -4.70 -8.15 -3.99
CA ARG A 37 -3.66 -9.05 -4.53
C ARG A 37 -4.14 -9.79 -5.78
N GLN A 38 -5.39 -10.27 -5.81
CA GLN A 38 -5.92 -10.92 -7.01
C GLN A 38 -6.08 -9.93 -8.16
N ILE A 39 -6.61 -8.75 -7.89
CA ILE A 39 -6.76 -7.68 -8.89
C ILE A 39 -5.39 -7.27 -9.47
N PHE A 40 -4.36 -7.11 -8.63
CA PHE A 40 -3.01 -6.79 -9.08
C PHE A 40 -2.42 -7.89 -9.97
N ARG A 41 -2.61 -9.17 -9.60
CA ARG A 41 -2.17 -10.30 -10.42
C ARG A 41 -2.86 -10.30 -11.79
N ASP A 42 -4.17 -10.09 -11.82
CA ASP A 42 -4.98 -10.04 -13.06
C ASP A 42 -4.58 -8.83 -13.93
N ALA A 43 -4.14 -7.74 -13.30
CA ALA A 43 -3.54 -6.59 -13.98
C ALA A 43 -2.08 -6.84 -14.42
N GLY A 44 -1.52 -8.04 -14.22
CA GLY A 44 -0.14 -8.40 -14.61
C GLY A 44 0.94 -7.74 -13.76
N LEU A 45 0.63 -7.37 -12.50
CA LEU A 45 1.60 -6.90 -11.51
C LEU A 45 2.11 -8.09 -10.70
N ASN A 46 3.42 -8.10 -10.38
CA ASN A 46 3.94 -9.12 -9.49
C ASN A 46 3.53 -8.81 -8.04
N ILE A 47 3.08 -9.83 -7.34
CA ILE A 47 2.80 -9.80 -5.91
C ILE A 47 3.65 -10.85 -5.21
N PRO A 48 4.05 -10.69 -3.94
CA PRO A 48 4.69 -11.75 -3.19
C PRO A 48 3.84 -13.03 -3.20
N ASP A 49 4.44 -14.21 -3.29
CA ASP A 49 3.69 -15.46 -3.12
C ASP A 49 3.07 -15.50 -1.73
N GLY A 50 1.84 -16.01 -1.63
CA GLY A 50 1.16 -16.00 -0.34
C GLY A 50 -0.21 -16.65 -0.35
N VAL A 51 -0.70 -16.89 0.86
CA VAL A 51 -1.97 -17.58 1.16
C VAL A 51 -2.87 -16.67 1.99
N PHE A 52 -4.12 -16.58 1.61
CA PHE A 52 -5.17 -15.94 2.41
C PHE A 52 -5.85 -16.97 3.33
N LEU A 53 -5.98 -16.62 4.58
CA LEU A 53 -6.59 -17.43 5.63
C LEU A 53 -7.79 -16.69 6.22
N PRO A 54 -9.02 -17.00 5.81
CA PRO A 54 -10.24 -16.39 6.36
C PRO A 54 -10.58 -16.90 7.77
N ARG A 55 -9.93 -17.95 8.21
CA ARG A 55 -10.07 -18.56 9.54
C ARG A 55 -8.78 -19.29 9.93
N HIS A 56 -8.59 -19.51 11.23
CA HIS A 56 -7.42 -20.22 11.74
C HIS A 56 -7.30 -21.61 11.10
N PRO A 57 -6.15 -21.94 10.47
CA PRO A 57 -6.00 -23.16 9.69
C PRO A 57 -5.83 -24.44 10.52
N GLY A 58 -5.66 -24.29 11.85
CA GLY A 58 -5.38 -25.42 12.76
C GLY A 58 -3.89 -25.65 13.00
N PRO A 59 -3.56 -26.52 13.99
CA PRO A 59 -2.20 -26.62 14.53
C PRO A 59 -1.19 -27.38 13.63
N ASN A 60 -1.63 -28.04 12.59
CA ASN A 60 -0.75 -28.81 11.69
C ASN A 60 -0.65 -28.23 10.28
N TRP A 61 -1.18 -27.01 10.09
CA TRP A 61 -1.14 -26.36 8.79
C TRP A 61 0.24 -25.77 8.52
N LYS A 62 0.76 -26.02 7.32
CA LYS A 62 2.00 -25.41 6.82
C LYS A 62 1.76 -24.83 5.44
N PRO A 63 2.15 -23.57 5.20
CA PRO A 63 2.11 -23.01 3.86
C PRO A 63 3.19 -23.63 2.99
N ASP A 64 2.93 -23.75 1.70
CA ASP A 64 3.96 -24.08 0.69
C ASP A 64 4.76 -22.80 0.34
N LEU A 65 5.42 -22.24 1.34
CA LEU A 65 6.22 -21.01 1.26
C LEU A 65 7.53 -21.20 2.04
N GLN A 66 8.57 -20.48 1.61
CA GLN A 66 9.86 -20.48 2.29
C GLN A 66 9.93 -19.36 3.33
N TYR A 67 10.58 -19.64 4.47
CA TYR A 67 10.94 -18.62 5.45
C TYR A 67 12.07 -17.72 4.91
N PRO A 68 12.13 -16.43 5.29
CA PRO A 68 11.19 -15.73 6.14
C PRO A 68 9.88 -15.40 5.43
N MET A 69 8.81 -15.28 6.21
CA MET A 69 7.49 -14.87 5.73
C MET A 69 6.99 -13.66 6.50
N PHE A 70 6.00 -12.97 5.94
CA PHE A 70 5.20 -11.99 6.65
C PHE A 70 3.81 -12.53 6.92
N VAL A 71 3.33 -12.32 8.15
CA VAL A 71 1.94 -12.56 8.57
C VAL A 71 1.32 -11.21 8.84
N LYS A 72 0.21 -10.89 8.18
CA LYS A 72 -0.46 -9.59 8.28
C LYS A 72 -1.97 -9.73 8.26
N SER A 73 -2.67 -8.77 8.89
CA SER A 73 -4.12 -8.67 8.79
C SER A 73 -4.55 -8.38 7.35
N ASN A 74 -5.65 -9.01 6.93
CA ASN A 74 -6.25 -8.80 5.61
C ASN A 74 -6.76 -7.36 5.42
N THR A 75 -7.34 -6.75 6.45
CA THR A 75 -7.96 -5.41 6.42
C THR A 75 -7.25 -4.37 7.28
N GLY A 76 -6.16 -4.74 7.96
CA GLY A 76 -5.35 -3.85 8.79
C GLY A 76 -4.57 -2.83 7.95
N GLY A 77 -4.41 -1.61 8.50
CA GLY A 77 -3.58 -0.54 7.94
C GLY A 77 -2.37 -0.22 8.81
N SER A 78 -1.50 0.70 8.33
CA SER A 78 -0.36 1.27 9.08
C SER A 78 0.62 0.25 9.67
N SER A 79 0.83 -0.89 9.01
CA SER A 79 1.68 -1.99 9.51
C SER A 79 1.29 -2.51 10.91
N LEU A 80 0.08 -2.19 11.38
CA LEU A 80 -0.48 -2.79 12.58
C LEU A 80 -0.68 -4.29 12.34
N HIS A 81 -0.23 -5.11 13.29
CA HIS A 81 -0.32 -6.57 13.19
C HIS A 81 0.42 -7.18 11.98
N LEU A 82 1.56 -6.57 11.61
CA LEU A 82 2.53 -7.14 10.67
C LEU A 82 3.61 -7.86 11.48
N SER A 83 3.81 -9.15 11.21
CA SER A 83 4.85 -9.96 11.86
C SER A 83 5.72 -10.61 10.81
N ARG A 84 7.05 -10.39 10.89
CA ARG A 84 8.02 -11.17 10.15
C ARG A 84 8.32 -12.44 10.94
N VAL A 85 8.17 -13.60 10.30
CA VAL A 85 8.36 -14.89 10.93
C VAL A 85 9.46 -15.68 10.22
N THR A 86 10.32 -16.34 11.00
CA THR A 86 11.49 -17.07 10.50
C THR A 86 11.42 -18.57 10.74
N ASN A 87 10.42 -19.01 11.50
CA ASN A 87 10.19 -20.39 11.87
C ASN A 87 8.71 -20.67 12.16
N GLU A 88 8.38 -21.94 12.38
CA GLU A 88 7.00 -22.40 12.59
C GLU A 88 6.40 -21.87 13.89
N GLU A 89 7.18 -21.75 14.97
CA GLU A 89 6.71 -21.24 16.26
C GLU A 89 6.28 -19.77 16.16
N GLU A 90 7.10 -18.94 15.50
CA GLU A 90 6.78 -17.52 15.23
C GLU A 90 5.55 -17.41 14.33
N LEU A 91 5.43 -18.27 13.32
CA LEU A 91 4.26 -18.30 12.42
C LEU A 91 2.97 -18.52 13.20
N TYR A 92 2.93 -19.56 14.05
CA TYR A 92 1.74 -19.85 14.83
C TYR A 92 1.46 -18.79 15.89
N THR A 93 2.47 -18.20 16.50
CA THR A 93 2.32 -17.09 17.44
C THR A 93 1.65 -15.89 16.75
N ALA A 94 2.10 -15.52 15.55
CA ALA A 94 1.51 -14.44 14.77
C ALA A 94 0.07 -14.74 14.33
N LEU A 95 -0.20 -15.95 13.85
CA LEU A 95 -1.55 -16.39 13.46
C LEU A 95 -2.51 -16.39 14.65
N ASN A 96 -2.11 -16.97 15.79
CA ASN A 96 -2.93 -16.99 17.01
C ASN A 96 -3.27 -15.57 17.47
N SER A 97 -2.30 -14.63 17.39
CA SER A 97 -2.52 -13.23 17.73
C SER A 97 -3.60 -12.61 16.86
N LEU A 98 -3.49 -12.72 15.53
CA LEU A 98 -4.46 -12.15 14.58
C LEU A 98 -5.86 -12.74 14.78
N PHE A 99 -5.97 -14.06 14.79
CA PHE A 99 -7.27 -14.72 14.91
C PHE A 99 -7.94 -14.52 16.28
N SER A 100 -7.17 -14.31 17.36
CA SER A 100 -7.73 -13.95 18.67
C SER A 100 -8.41 -12.59 18.67
N MET A 101 -8.02 -11.70 17.76
CA MET A 101 -8.64 -10.38 17.55
C MET A 101 -9.81 -10.42 16.55
N GLY A 102 -10.14 -11.59 16.00
CA GLY A 102 -11.18 -11.72 14.97
C GLY A 102 -10.74 -11.27 13.58
N GLU A 103 -9.43 -11.10 13.36
CA GLU A 103 -8.87 -10.69 12.07
C GLU A 103 -8.67 -11.89 11.15
N GLU A 104 -8.80 -11.68 9.85
CA GLU A 104 -8.35 -12.61 8.81
C GLU A 104 -6.85 -12.38 8.55
N ALA A 105 -6.13 -13.42 8.11
CA ALA A 105 -4.69 -13.35 7.91
C ALA A 105 -4.28 -13.55 6.44
N ILE A 106 -3.18 -12.90 6.07
CA ILE A 106 -2.40 -13.21 4.88
C ILE A 106 -1.01 -13.62 5.34
N VAL A 107 -0.53 -14.76 4.84
CA VAL A 107 0.85 -15.23 5.00
C VAL A 107 1.52 -15.11 3.63
N GLU A 108 2.62 -14.39 3.53
CA GLU A 108 3.32 -14.17 2.26
C GLU A 108 4.84 -14.26 2.41
N THR A 109 5.52 -14.63 1.33
CA THR A 109 6.98 -14.64 1.27
C THR A 109 7.55 -13.25 1.51
N ALA A 110 8.58 -13.14 2.34
CA ALA A 110 9.30 -11.89 2.55
C ALA A 110 10.19 -11.61 1.33
N VAL A 111 9.75 -10.69 0.48
CA VAL A 111 10.55 -10.22 -0.65
C VAL A 111 11.62 -9.26 -0.15
N VAL A 112 12.87 -9.49 -0.56
CA VAL A 112 14.02 -8.62 -0.23
C VAL A 112 14.29 -7.68 -1.39
N GLY A 113 14.47 -6.39 -1.09
CA GLY A 113 14.75 -5.36 -2.08
C GLY A 113 14.65 -3.97 -1.48
N ARG A 114 14.71 -2.95 -2.34
CA ARG A 114 14.53 -1.54 -1.96
C ARG A 114 13.03 -1.25 -1.86
N GLU A 115 12.59 -0.67 -0.75
CA GLU A 115 11.22 -0.21 -0.63
C GLU A 115 11.04 1.11 -1.37
N VAL A 116 10.12 1.15 -2.34
CA VAL A 116 9.81 2.34 -3.11
C VAL A 116 8.30 2.57 -3.10
N THR A 117 7.90 3.82 -3.05
CA THR A 117 6.49 4.21 -3.11
C THR A 117 6.28 5.22 -4.22
N CYS A 118 5.07 5.24 -4.79
CA CYS A 118 4.73 6.14 -5.88
C CYS A 118 3.28 6.60 -5.78
N GLY A 119 3.09 7.91 -5.73
CA GLY A 119 1.78 8.55 -5.80
C GLY A 119 1.22 8.57 -7.22
N VAL A 120 -0.09 8.54 -7.30
CA VAL A 120 -0.85 8.82 -8.53
C VAL A 120 -1.77 10.00 -8.25
N LEU A 121 -1.83 10.95 -9.17
CA LEU A 121 -2.69 12.13 -9.13
C LEU A 121 -3.46 12.25 -10.45
N GLY A 122 -4.76 11.97 -10.43
CA GLY A 122 -5.55 11.81 -11.64
C GLY A 122 -5.02 10.65 -12.49
N GLU A 123 -4.58 10.98 -13.71
CA GLU A 123 -4.02 10.02 -14.68
C GLU A 123 -2.48 10.05 -14.73
N GLU A 124 -1.83 10.69 -13.74
CA GLU A 124 -0.38 10.84 -13.73
C GLU A 124 0.27 10.18 -12.52
N ALA A 125 1.32 9.38 -12.75
CA ALA A 125 2.20 8.94 -11.70
C ALA A 125 3.18 10.06 -11.30
N LEU A 126 3.41 10.19 -10.01
CA LEU A 126 4.34 11.15 -9.44
C LEU A 126 5.77 10.61 -9.41
N ALA A 127 6.71 11.38 -8.87
CA ALA A 127 8.09 10.93 -8.70
C ALA A 127 8.17 9.87 -7.58
N PRO A 128 8.74 8.68 -7.81
CA PRO A 128 8.89 7.69 -6.75
C PRO A 128 9.74 8.19 -5.59
N ILE A 129 9.46 7.67 -4.40
CA ILE A 129 10.25 7.88 -3.18
C ILE A 129 10.91 6.57 -2.78
N LEU A 130 12.20 6.60 -2.45
CA LEU A 130 12.90 5.51 -1.80
C LEU A 130 12.73 5.63 -0.29
N VAL A 131 12.25 4.56 0.36
CA VAL A 131 12.10 4.46 1.81
C VAL A 131 13.24 3.61 2.36
N VAL A 132 14.14 4.23 3.14
CA VAL A 132 15.28 3.57 3.76
C VAL A 132 14.99 3.42 5.25
N SER A 133 14.62 2.21 5.68
CA SER A 133 14.44 1.89 7.09
C SER A 133 15.79 1.67 7.79
N LYS A 134 15.93 2.08 9.05
CA LYS A 134 17.14 1.83 9.85
C LYS A 134 17.30 0.37 10.31
N GLY A 135 16.36 -0.51 9.94
CA GLY A 135 16.37 -1.95 10.22
C GLY A 135 16.24 -2.78 8.94
N ASN A 136 16.30 -4.10 9.07
CA ASN A 136 16.20 -5.00 7.91
C ASN A 136 14.78 -5.05 7.27
N TYR A 137 13.79 -4.32 7.79
CA TYR A 137 12.43 -4.21 7.26
C TYR A 137 11.66 -3.06 7.93
N PHE A 138 10.65 -2.57 7.23
CA PHE A 138 9.83 -1.44 7.64
C PHE A 138 8.68 -1.91 8.53
N ASP A 139 8.79 -1.72 9.84
CA ASP A 139 7.73 -1.99 10.81
C ASP A 139 7.08 -0.70 11.33
N TYR A 140 6.01 -0.85 12.15
CA TYR A 140 5.29 0.27 12.74
C TYR A 140 6.20 1.19 13.58
N HIS A 141 7.18 0.64 14.31
CA HIS A 141 8.11 1.41 15.13
C HIS A 141 9.04 2.27 14.28
N ASN A 142 9.53 1.73 13.16
CA ASN A 142 10.38 2.48 12.23
C ASN A 142 9.61 3.58 11.47
N LYS A 143 8.29 3.42 11.30
CA LYS A 143 7.43 4.38 10.58
C LYS A 143 7.20 5.68 11.36
N TYR A 144 7.15 5.63 12.69
CA TYR A 144 6.75 6.75 13.54
C TYR A 144 7.80 7.16 14.59
N ALA A 145 8.97 6.52 14.63
CA ALA A 145 10.06 6.91 15.51
C ALA A 145 10.62 8.29 15.08
N PRO A 146 11.05 9.15 16.03
CA PRO A 146 11.67 10.44 15.71
C PRO A 146 12.92 10.31 14.82
N ASP A 147 13.57 9.15 14.86
CA ASP A 147 14.70 8.73 14.03
C ASP A 147 14.31 7.69 12.97
N GLY A 148 13.07 7.71 12.50
CA GLY A 148 12.44 6.72 11.64
C GLY A 148 13.10 6.51 10.27
N ALA A 149 12.35 5.99 9.32
CA ALA A 149 12.83 5.76 7.97
C ALA A 149 13.27 7.08 7.30
N GLN A 150 14.36 7.02 6.56
CA GLN A 150 14.77 8.12 5.68
C GLN A 150 14.00 7.96 4.35
N GLU A 151 13.30 9.00 3.95
CA GLU A 151 12.54 9.05 2.71
C GLU A 151 13.25 9.97 1.72
N ILE A 152 13.73 9.42 0.61
CA ILE A 152 14.50 10.15 -0.41
C ILE A 152 13.59 10.40 -1.62
N CYS A 153 13.29 11.66 -1.90
CA CYS A 153 12.43 12.11 -2.99
C CYS A 153 13.17 13.13 -3.88
N PRO A 154 13.29 12.92 -5.21
CA PRO A 154 12.95 11.69 -5.92
C PRO A 154 13.85 10.52 -5.54
N ALA A 155 13.37 9.29 -5.72
CA ALA A 155 14.16 8.08 -5.46
C ALA A 155 15.41 8.05 -6.36
N PRO A 156 16.62 7.78 -5.79
CA PRO A 156 17.85 7.68 -6.57
C PRO A 156 17.95 6.29 -7.23
N ILE A 157 17.03 5.98 -8.13
CA ILE A 157 16.95 4.74 -8.92
C ILE A 157 17.12 5.06 -10.42
N ALA A 158 17.41 4.02 -11.22
CA ALA A 158 17.61 4.21 -12.66
C ALA A 158 16.34 4.74 -13.36
N PRO A 159 16.46 5.48 -14.46
CA PRO A 159 15.29 5.98 -15.20
C PRO A 159 14.31 4.88 -15.62
N GLU A 160 14.81 3.72 -16.01
CA GLU A 160 14.02 2.55 -16.40
C GLU A 160 13.26 1.97 -15.20
N GLU A 161 13.89 1.94 -14.02
CA GLU A 161 13.24 1.53 -12.76
C GLU A 161 12.16 2.54 -12.36
N THR A 162 12.44 3.85 -12.50
CA THR A 162 11.47 4.93 -12.26
C THR A 162 10.23 4.74 -13.15
N ALA A 163 10.42 4.56 -14.46
CA ALA A 163 9.31 4.36 -15.40
C ALA A 163 8.50 3.10 -15.05
N LYS A 164 9.17 2.02 -14.64
CA LYS A 164 8.53 0.77 -14.22
C LYS A 164 7.68 0.93 -12.97
N VAL A 165 8.17 1.66 -11.96
CA VAL A 165 7.43 1.94 -10.73
C VAL A 165 6.21 2.81 -11.03
N GLN A 166 6.37 3.84 -11.86
CA GLN A 166 5.29 4.74 -12.27
C GLN A 166 4.19 4.01 -13.07
N ASP A 167 4.57 3.17 -14.04
CA ASP A 167 3.61 2.33 -14.79
C ASP A 167 2.85 1.39 -13.85
N ALA A 168 3.55 0.71 -12.94
CA ALA A 168 2.93 -0.19 -11.99
C ALA A 168 1.96 0.53 -11.04
N ALA A 169 2.28 1.74 -10.59
CA ALA A 169 1.41 2.54 -9.74
C ALA A 169 0.12 2.94 -10.47
N LEU A 170 0.21 3.40 -11.72
CA LEU A 170 -0.94 3.73 -12.57
C LEU A 170 -1.81 2.50 -12.82
N ARG A 171 -1.21 1.37 -13.19
CA ARG A 171 -1.95 0.12 -13.43
C ARG A 171 -2.68 -0.36 -12.19
N ALA A 172 -2.05 -0.28 -11.01
CA ALA A 172 -2.67 -0.64 -9.75
C ALA A 172 -3.85 0.29 -9.41
N HIS A 173 -3.68 1.62 -9.61
CA HIS A 173 -4.72 2.63 -9.43
C HIS A 173 -5.95 2.31 -10.30
N HIS A 174 -5.73 2.12 -11.60
CA HIS A 174 -6.82 1.81 -12.54
C HIS A 174 -7.47 0.46 -12.29
N ALA A 175 -6.69 -0.58 -11.99
CA ALA A 175 -7.20 -1.92 -11.73
C ALA A 175 -8.15 -1.97 -10.52
N LEU A 176 -7.90 -1.14 -9.50
CA LEU A 176 -8.79 -0.98 -8.35
C LEU A 176 -9.98 -0.03 -8.63
N GLY A 177 -10.08 0.56 -9.82
CA GLY A 177 -11.11 1.54 -10.17
C GLY A 177 -11.02 2.82 -9.35
N LEU A 178 -9.82 3.22 -8.97
CA LEU A 178 -9.59 4.43 -8.17
C LEU A 178 -9.75 5.70 -9.02
N LYS A 179 -10.05 6.79 -8.34
CA LYS A 179 -10.09 8.15 -8.90
C LYS A 179 -9.41 9.11 -7.93
N GLY A 180 -9.07 10.29 -8.44
CA GLY A 180 -8.45 11.36 -7.68
C GLY A 180 -6.98 11.07 -7.40
N TYR A 181 -6.64 10.53 -6.25
CA TYR A 181 -5.25 10.21 -5.92
C TYR A 181 -5.13 8.92 -5.12
N SER A 182 -3.96 8.32 -5.17
CA SER A 182 -3.58 7.15 -4.37
C SER A 182 -2.06 7.11 -4.21
N ARG A 183 -1.56 6.16 -3.41
CA ARG A 183 -0.14 5.84 -3.31
C ARG A 183 0.03 4.33 -3.27
N ALA A 184 0.86 3.81 -4.16
CA ALA A 184 1.21 2.40 -4.21
C ALA A 184 2.60 2.17 -3.59
N ASP A 185 2.72 1.12 -2.79
CA ASP A 185 3.94 0.75 -2.08
C ASP A 185 4.50 -0.55 -2.68
N PHE A 186 5.82 -0.60 -2.96
CA PHE A 186 6.48 -1.66 -3.71
C PHE A 186 7.80 -2.09 -3.06
N ILE A 187 8.23 -3.32 -3.43
CA ILE A 187 9.63 -3.76 -3.27
C ILE A 187 10.26 -3.90 -4.66
N LEU A 188 11.36 -3.19 -4.88
CA LEU A 188 12.18 -3.26 -6.08
C LEU A 188 13.44 -4.07 -5.78
N GLN A 189 13.57 -5.24 -6.41
CA GLN A 189 14.74 -6.13 -6.26
C GLN A 189 15.91 -5.65 -7.11
N ASP A 190 17.11 -6.14 -6.81
CA ASP A 190 18.34 -5.76 -7.51
C ASP A 190 18.37 -6.23 -8.97
N ASP A 191 17.62 -7.28 -9.31
CA ASP A 191 17.42 -7.75 -10.69
C ASP A 191 16.38 -6.92 -11.48
N GLY A 192 15.83 -5.88 -10.86
CA GLY A 192 14.79 -5.02 -11.42
C GLY A 192 13.38 -5.61 -11.33
N THR A 193 13.16 -6.74 -10.66
CA THR A 193 11.82 -7.26 -10.40
C THR A 193 11.11 -6.36 -9.40
N LEU A 194 9.88 -5.94 -9.73
CA LEU A 194 9.06 -5.05 -8.91
C LEU A 194 7.85 -5.81 -8.38
N TYR A 195 7.67 -5.82 -7.06
CA TYR A 195 6.52 -6.41 -6.38
C TYR A 195 5.66 -5.33 -5.75
N ILE A 196 4.35 -5.33 -6.02
CA ILE A 196 3.40 -4.44 -5.33
C ILE A 196 2.98 -5.07 -4.00
N LEU A 197 2.95 -4.24 -2.95
CA LEU A 197 2.55 -4.63 -1.60
C LEU A 197 1.12 -4.22 -1.30
N GLU A 198 0.78 -2.95 -1.50
CA GLU A 198 -0.54 -2.38 -1.24
C GLU A 198 -0.73 -1.04 -1.97
N VAL A 199 -1.99 -0.56 -1.99
CA VAL A 199 -2.34 0.78 -2.45
C VAL A 199 -3.13 1.50 -1.34
N ASN A 200 -2.67 2.69 -0.98
CA ASN A 200 -3.35 3.61 -0.08
C ASN A 200 -4.26 4.54 -0.86
N THR A 201 -5.55 4.56 -0.55
CA THR A 201 -6.57 5.40 -1.22
C THR A 201 -6.77 6.76 -0.58
N THR A 202 -6.25 6.97 0.62
CA THR A 202 -6.24 8.24 1.35
C THR A 202 -4.87 8.46 2.00
N PRO A 203 -3.80 8.57 1.17
CA PRO A 203 -2.47 8.84 1.72
C PRO A 203 -2.42 10.19 2.45
N GLY A 204 -1.49 10.32 3.39
CA GLY A 204 -1.34 11.54 4.18
C GLY A 204 -1.15 12.78 3.32
N MET A 205 -1.72 13.90 3.79
CA MET A 205 -1.76 15.19 3.09
C MET A 205 -1.26 16.33 4.00
N THR A 206 -0.25 16.09 4.80
CA THR A 206 0.51 17.15 5.48
C THR A 206 1.65 17.63 4.60
N SER A 207 2.22 18.79 4.87
CA SER A 207 3.37 19.31 4.10
C SER A 207 4.61 18.39 4.09
N THR A 208 4.69 17.46 5.04
CA THR A 208 5.77 16.47 5.17
C THR A 208 5.38 15.08 4.64
N SER A 209 4.13 14.89 4.22
CA SER A 209 3.65 13.61 3.69
C SER A 209 4.25 13.32 2.31
N LEU A 210 4.25 12.04 1.92
CA LEU A 210 4.92 11.55 0.71
C LEU A 210 4.34 12.17 -0.57
N VAL A 211 3.02 12.10 -0.77
CA VAL A 211 2.37 12.62 -2.00
C VAL A 211 2.62 14.11 -2.23
N PRO A 212 2.52 15.03 -1.25
CA PRO A 212 2.93 16.43 -1.42
C PRO A 212 4.40 16.59 -1.81
N ARG A 213 5.30 15.78 -1.29
CA ARG A 213 6.73 15.82 -1.64
C ARG A 213 6.99 15.33 -3.08
N GLU A 214 6.29 14.27 -3.50
CA GLU A 214 6.33 13.77 -4.89
C GLU A 214 5.79 14.82 -5.87
N ALA A 215 4.70 15.51 -5.53
CA ALA A 215 4.13 16.60 -6.32
C ALA A 215 5.09 17.80 -6.43
N ALA A 216 5.81 18.13 -5.35
CA ALA A 216 6.79 19.21 -5.33
C ALA A 216 7.96 18.97 -6.31
N VAL A 217 8.34 17.72 -6.60
CA VAL A 217 9.34 17.38 -7.63
C VAL A 217 8.90 17.82 -9.03
N LYS A 218 7.57 17.83 -9.27
CA LYS A 218 6.97 18.35 -10.52
C LYS A 218 6.79 19.87 -10.50
N GLY A 219 7.26 20.57 -9.48
CA GLY A 219 7.09 22.02 -9.30
C GLY A 219 5.72 22.45 -8.78
N MET A 220 4.90 21.50 -8.32
CA MET A 220 3.56 21.75 -7.76
C MET A 220 3.68 22.15 -6.30
N SER A 221 3.22 23.33 -5.93
CA SER A 221 3.12 23.73 -4.52
C SER A 221 2.04 22.91 -3.79
N PHE A 222 2.03 22.95 -2.45
CA PHE A 222 0.98 22.29 -1.69
C PHE A 222 -0.42 22.86 -2.01
N ALA A 223 -0.50 24.17 -2.27
CA ALA A 223 -1.75 24.83 -2.67
C ALA A 223 -2.23 24.32 -4.04
N ASP A 224 -1.32 24.24 -5.04
CA ASP A 224 -1.63 23.73 -6.38
C ASP A 224 -2.09 22.26 -6.31
N LEU A 225 -1.46 21.45 -5.45
CA LEU A 225 -1.87 20.07 -5.24
C LEU A 225 -3.29 19.99 -4.67
N VAL A 226 -3.62 20.82 -3.68
CA VAL A 226 -4.98 20.85 -3.09
C VAL A 226 -6.00 21.32 -4.13
N GLU A 227 -5.68 22.35 -4.92
CA GLU A 227 -6.53 22.84 -6.00
C GLU A 227 -6.76 21.73 -7.05
N ARG A 228 -5.71 21.03 -7.47
CA ARG A 228 -5.84 19.91 -8.41
C ARG A 228 -6.72 18.77 -7.85
N LEU A 229 -6.63 18.47 -6.57
CA LEU A 229 -7.50 17.46 -5.92
C LEU A 229 -8.98 17.89 -5.91
N LEU A 230 -9.24 19.20 -5.74
CA LEU A 230 -10.61 19.73 -5.83
C LEU A 230 -11.15 19.65 -7.26
N GLU A 231 -10.35 20.01 -8.26
CA GLU A 231 -10.71 19.84 -9.68
C GLU A 231 -11.08 18.39 -9.99
N LEU A 232 -10.20 17.43 -9.63
CA LEU A 232 -10.45 16.00 -9.82
C LEU A 232 -11.71 15.50 -9.12
N ALA A 233 -12.10 16.12 -7.99
CA ALA A 233 -13.34 15.81 -7.32
C ALA A 233 -14.58 16.29 -8.10
N LEU A 234 -14.46 17.37 -8.84
CA LEU A 234 -15.54 17.95 -9.66
C LEU A 234 -15.67 17.26 -11.03
N GLU A 235 -14.62 16.60 -11.51
CA GLU A 235 -14.62 15.82 -12.77
C GLU A 235 -15.33 14.45 -12.66
N ARG A 236 -15.90 14.13 -11.51
CA ARG A 236 -16.53 12.82 -11.18
C ARG A 236 -17.89 12.60 -11.84
#